data_3ffa479f22fc58787bf0f559ee7ef3d5
#
_entry.id   3ffa479f22fc58787bf0f559ee7ef3d5
#
_cell.length_a   1.000
_cell.length_b   1.000
_cell.length_c   1.000
_cell.angle_alpha   90.00
_cell.angle_beta   90.00
_cell.angle_gamma   90.00
#
_symmetry.space_group_name_H-M   'P 1'
#
loop_
_entity.id
_entity.type
_entity.pdbx_description
1 polymer ?
#
loop_
_entity_poly.entity_id
_entity_poly.type
_entity_poly.pdbx_seq_one_letter_code
_entity_poly.pdbx_strand_id
1 'polypeptide(L)'
;MFVAVYRWRLKPGMEDQFVDGWQRVTRAIRRSCGGYGSRLHQCSDGTWLAYARWPDAATRDACEHEEPEGHRLMRDAVAEDFDEVLCTIVRDLLAEPDHLASR
;
A
#
# COMPACT_ATOMS: atom_id res chain seq x y z
N MET A 1 -15.49 -5.76 1.54
CA MET A 1 -14.18 -5.10 1.70
C MET A 1 -13.51 -4.99 0.35
N PHE A 2 -12.78 -3.92 0.16
CA PHE A 2 -12.18 -3.54 -1.11
C PHE A 2 -10.66 -3.45 -0.95
N VAL A 3 -9.93 -3.82 -2.00
CA VAL A 3 -8.47 -3.89 -1.97
C VAL A 3 -7.90 -3.20 -3.21
N ALA A 4 -6.84 -2.42 -3.01
CA ALA A 4 -6.04 -1.87 -4.10
C ALA A 4 -4.63 -2.48 -4.02
N VAL A 5 -4.16 -3.00 -5.14
CA VAL A 5 -2.82 -3.60 -5.25
C VAL A 5 -1.98 -2.73 -6.17
N TYR A 6 -0.82 -2.33 -5.68
CA TYR A 6 0.14 -1.51 -6.42
C TYR A 6 1.45 -2.27 -6.57
N ARG A 7 2.13 -2.10 -7.70
CA ARG A 7 3.44 -2.71 -7.92
C ARG A 7 4.40 -1.71 -8.52
N TRP A 8 5.66 -1.83 -8.14
CA TRP A 8 6.73 -0.94 -8.63
C TRP A 8 8.02 -1.71 -8.81
N ARG A 9 8.84 -1.21 -9.72
CA ARG A 9 10.27 -1.53 -9.76
C ARG A 9 11.02 -0.29 -9.30
N LEU A 10 11.91 -0.44 -8.33
CA LEU A 10 12.62 0.68 -7.74
C LEU A 10 13.99 0.86 -8.39
N LYS A 11 14.48 2.08 -8.35
CA LYS A 11 15.86 2.38 -8.75
C LYS A 11 16.81 1.77 -7.72
N PRO A 12 17.93 1.15 -8.18
CA PRO A 12 18.90 0.57 -7.24
C PRO A 12 19.40 1.58 -6.21
N GLY A 13 19.44 1.19 -4.94
CA GLY A 13 19.92 2.03 -3.86
C GLY A 13 18.88 3.01 -3.31
N MET A 14 17.66 3.04 -3.84
CA MET A 14 16.62 3.99 -3.41
C MET A 14 15.49 3.32 -2.63
N GLU A 15 15.70 2.08 -2.20
CA GLU A 15 14.69 1.31 -1.49
C GLU A 15 14.28 1.97 -0.17
N ASP A 16 15.26 2.44 0.62
CA ASP A 16 14.98 3.09 1.91
C ASP A 16 14.20 4.39 1.72
N GLN A 17 14.54 5.16 0.68
CA GLN A 17 13.82 6.38 0.35
C GLN A 17 12.37 6.08 -0.02
N PHE A 18 12.14 5.03 -0.82
CA PHE A 18 10.80 4.62 -1.19
C PHE A 18 9.99 4.21 0.04
N VAL A 19 10.57 3.41 0.93
CA VAL A 19 9.89 2.96 2.15
C VAL A 19 9.51 4.15 3.03
N ASP A 20 10.40 5.13 3.19
CA ASP A 20 10.10 6.33 3.96
C ASP A 20 8.92 7.10 3.34
N GLY A 21 8.93 7.30 2.04
CA GLY A 21 7.83 7.96 1.34
C GLY A 21 6.53 7.20 1.45
N TRP A 22 6.57 5.88 1.25
CA TRP A 22 5.40 5.02 1.37
C TRP A 22 4.78 5.07 2.78
N GLN A 23 5.61 5.04 3.82
CA GLN A 23 5.14 5.15 5.20
C GLN A 23 4.41 6.46 5.45
N ARG A 24 5.00 7.57 5.00
CA ARG A 24 4.39 8.90 5.16
C ARG A 24 3.04 8.99 4.48
N VAL A 25 2.95 8.54 3.23
CA VAL A 25 1.72 8.57 2.45
C VAL A 25 0.65 7.67 3.07
N THR A 26 1.03 6.45 3.45
CA THR A 26 0.10 5.49 4.03
C THR A 26 -0.48 5.99 5.35
N ARG A 27 0.36 6.59 6.21
CA ARG A 27 -0.10 7.16 7.49
C ARG A 27 -1.05 8.33 7.26
N ALA A 28 -0.77 9.19 6.28
CA ALA A 28 -1.64 10.31 5.94
C ALA A 28 -3.01 9.83 5.45
N ILE A 29 -3.03 8.81 4.59
CA ILE A 29 -4.26 8.21 4.10
C ILE A 29 -5.08 7.62 5.24
N ARG A 30 -4.43 6.87 6.15
CA ARG A 30 -5.14 6.29 7.31
C ARG A 30 -5.77 7.36 8.18
N ARG A 31 -5.06 8.44 8.46
CA ARG A 31 -5.58 9.54 9.31
C ARG A 31 -6.74 10.28 8.66
N SER A 32 -6.69 10.44 7.34
CA SER A 32 -7.60 11.34 6.64
C SER A 32 -8.80 10.65 6.00
N CYS A 33 -8.70 9.37 5.68
CA CYS A 33 -9.63 8.75 4.73
C CYS A 33 -10.35 7.51 5.25
N GLY A 34 -10.07 7.06 6.47
CA GLY A 34 -10.76 5.89 7.02
C GLY A 34 -10.41 4.56 6.37
N GLY A 35 -9.28 4.49 5.68
CA GLY A 35 -8.76 3.23 5.14
C GLY A 35 -8.20 2.33 6.24
N TYR A 36 -8.03 1.05 5.93
CA TYR A 36 -7.54 0.05 6.89
C TYR A 36 -6.03 -0.14 6.81
N GLY A 37 -5.34 0.72 6.07
CA GLY A 37 -3.90 0.67 5.93
C GLY A 37 -3.43 -0.20 4.79
N SER A 38 -2.12 -0.36 4.72
CA SER A 38 -1.47 -1.07 3.62
C SER A 38 -0.29 -1.85 4.13
N ARG A 39 0.05 -2.91 3.42
CA ARG A 39 1.23 -3.73 3.69
C ARG A 39 2.13 -3.71 2.47
N LEU A 40 3.41 -3.39 2.69
CA LEU A 40 4.41 -3.32 1.63
C LEU A 40 5.23 -4.61 1.62
N HIS A 41 5.46 -5.14 0.41
CA HIS A 41 6.16 -6.40 0.19
C HIS A 41 7.32 -6.21 -0.78
N GLN A 42 8.42 -6.90 -0.51
CA GLN A 42 9.49 -7.09 -1.47
C GLN A 42 9.30 -8.46 -2.11
N CYS A 43 9.19 -8.51 -3.42
CA CYS A 43 8.84 -9.72 -4.15
C CYS A 43 10.09 -10.43 -4.68
N SER A 44 9.99 -11.75 -4.87
CA SER A 44 11.12 -12.56 -5.32
C SER A 44 11.61 -12.23 -6.74
N ASP A 45 10.77 -11.59 -7.55
CA ASP A 45 11.12 -11.15 -8.90
C ASP A 45 11.77 -9.76 -8.93
N GLY A 46 12.07 -9.18 -7.76
CA GLY A 46 12.69 -7.86 -7.66
C GLY A 46 11.72 -6.70 -7.68
N THR A 47 10.42 -6.94 -7.83
CA THR A 47 9.42 -5.88 -7.73
C THR A 47 9.00 -5.66 -6.27
N TRP A 48 8.31 -4.54 -6.04
CA TRP A 48 7.72 -4.20 -4.75
C TRP A 48 6.22 -4.10 -4.93
N LEU A 49 5.47 -4.58 -3.93
CA LEU A 49 4.02 -4.65 -4.00
C LEU A 49 3.41 -4.11 -2.72
N ALA A 50 2.43 -3.23 -2.84
CA ALA A 50 1.63 -2.80 -1.70
C ALA A 50 0.21 -3.30 -1.85
N TYR A 51 -0.36 -3.74 -0.72
CA TYR A 51 -1.71 -4.23 -0.61
C TYR A 51 -2.45 -3.32 0.37
N ALA A 52 -3.39 -2.54 -0.13
CA ALA A 52 -4.13 -1.57 0.68
C ALA A 52 -5.59 -2.01 0.82
N ARG A 53 -6.13 -1.98 2.04
CA ARG A 53 -7.50 -2.38 2.32
C ARG A 53 -8.35 -1.17 2.63
N TRP A 54 -9.62 -1.24 2.19
CA TRP A 54 -10.61 -0.19 2.36
C TRP A 54 -11.97 -0.80 2.72
N PRO A 55 -12.85 -0.05 3.43
CA PRO A 55 -14.22 -0.52 3.63
C PRO A 55 -14.93 -0.83 2.31
N ASP A 56 -14.78 0.07 1.33
CA ASP A 56 -15.40 -0.02 0.01
C ASP A 56 -14.68 0.90 -0.98
N ALA A 57 -15.05 0.78 -2.25
CA ALA A 57 -14.48 1.60 -3.32
C ALA A 57 -14.83 3.08 -3.16
N ALA A 58 -16.02 3.40 -2.70
CA ALA A 58 -16.48 4.78 -2.53
C ALA A 58 -15.62 5.53 -1.51
N THR A 59 -15.26 4.88 -0.40
CA THR A 59 -14.39 5.47 0.62
C THR A 59 -13.02 5.80 0.03
N ARG A 60 -12.46 4.89 -0.75
CA ARG A 60 -11.19 5.13 -1.42
C ARG A 60 -11.28 6.27 -2.43
N ASP A 61 -12.32 6.28 -3.25
CA ASP A 61 -12.49 7.29 -4.30
C ASP A 61 -12.70 8.69 -3.72
N ALA A 62 -13.29 8.78 -2.53
CA ALA A 62 -13.51 10.04 -1.83
C ALA A 62 -12.29 10.51 -1.04
N CYS A 63 -11.23 9.72 -0.98
CA CYS A 63 -10.05 10.04 -0.17
C CYS A 63 -9.32 11.27 -0.69
N GLU A 64 -9.15 12.25 0.19
CA GLU A 64 -8.29 13.40 -0.04
C GLU A 64 -7.27 13.46 1.08
N HIS A 65 -6.00 13.55 0.71
CA HIS A 65 -4.91 13.61 1.69
C HIS A 65 -3.78 14.46 1.12
N GLU A 66 -2.99 15.02 2.01
CA GLU A 66 -1.81 15.79 1.64
C GLU A 66 -0.57 15.20 2.29
N GLU A 67 0.37 14.78 1.48
CA GLU A 67 1.70 14.35 1.90
C GLU A 67 2.65 14.54 0.71
N PRO A 68 2.90 15.79 0.29
CA PRO A 68 3.69 16.05 -0.93
C PRO A 68 5.11 15.50 -0.83
N GLU A 69 5.74 15.57 0.33
CA GLU A 69 7.11 15.05 0.51
C GLU A 69 7.15 13.54 0.37
N GLY A 70 6.18 12.84 0.97
CA GLY A 70 6.09 11.38 0.84
C GLY A 70 5.90 10.95 -0.61
N HIS A 71 5.01 11.62 -1.33
CA HIS A 71 4.80 11.33 -2.75
C HIS A 71 6.05 11.61 -3.59
N ARG A 72 6.77 12.70 -3.29
CA ARG A 72 8.01 13.03 -3.97
C ARG A 72 9.07 11.95 -3.75
N LEU A 73 9.26 11.52 -2.50
CA LEU A 73 10.22 10.47 -2.15
C LEU A 73 9.93 9.18 -2.90
N MET A 74 8.65 8.78 -2.97
CA MET A 74 8.26 7.58 -3.72
C MET A 74 8.53 7.74 -5.21
N ARG A 75 8.05 8.85 -5.80
CA ARG A 75 8.18 9.10 -7.24
C ARG A 75 9.64 9.09 -7.69
N ASP A 76 10.52 9.73 -6.92
CA ASP A 76 11.93 9.83 -7.28
C ASP A 76 12.65 8.48 -7.19
N ALA A 77 12.12 7.55 -6.41
CA ALA A 77 12.71 6.22 -6.22
C ALA A 77 12.20 5.17 -7.21
N VAL A 78 11.13 5.46 -7.95
CA VAL A 78 10.49 4.48 -8.84
C VAL A 78 11.14 4.50 -10.22
N ALA A 79 11.60 3.32 -10.67
CA ALA A 79 12.11 3.11 -12.03
C ALA A 79 10.98 2.72 -12.99
N GLU A 80 10.02 1.93 -12.50
CA GLU A 80 8.88 1.49 -13.31
C GLU A 80 7.64 1.38 -12.43
N ASP A 81 6.54 1.97 -12.89
CA ASP A 81 5.25 1.96 -12.20
C ASP A 81 4.28 1.09 -12.99
N PHE A 82 3.69 0.10 -12.34
CA PHE A 82 2.72 -0.78 -12.97
C PHE A 82 1.30 -0.30 -12.68
N ASP A 83 0.35 -0.68 -13.53
CA ASP A 83 -1.06 -0.33 -13.32
C ASP A 83 -1.57 -0.93 -12.00
N GLU A 84 -2.36 -0.14 -11.28
CA GLU A 84 -3.01 -0.64 -10.07
C GLU A 84 -4.09 -1.65 -10.42
N VAL A 85 -4.31 -2.61 -9.51
CA VAL A 85 -5.38 -3.59 -9.65
C VAL A 85 -6.35 -3.37 -8.48
N LEU A 86 -7.62 -3.16 -8.80
CA LEU A 86 -8.67 -2.92 -7.82
C LEU A 86 -9.51 -4.19 -7.69
N CYS A 87 -9.70 -4.65 -6.44
CA CYS A 87 -10.31 -5.94 -6.16
C CYS A 87 -11.41 -5.81 -5.10
N THR A 88 -12.46 -6.60 -5.25
CA THR A 88 -13.45 -6.80 -4.19
C THR A 88 -13.17 -8.14 -3.52
N ILE A 89 -13.12 -8.16 -2.20
CA ILE A 89 -12.93 -9.42 -1.46
C ILE A 89 -14.22 -10.22 -1.54
N VAL A 90 -14.13 -11.41 -2.10
CA VAL A 90 -15.26 -12.31 -2.23
C VAL A 90 -15.37 -13.25 -1.04
N ARG A 91 -14.23 -13.71 -0.53
CA ARG A 91 -14.16 -14.62 0.61
C ARG A 91 -12.86 -14.33 1.36
N ASP A 92 -12.95 -14.18 2.67
CA ASP A 92 -11.78 -13.89 3.50
C ASP A 92 -11.59 -15.00 4.52
N LEU A 93 -10.50 -15.75 4.36
CA LEU A 93 -10.12 -16.83 5.26
C LEU A 93 -8.78 -16.54 5.93
N LEU A 94 -8.35 -15.25 5.93
CA LEU A 94 -7.14 -14.86 6.64
C LEU A 94 -7.34 -15.00 8.14
N ALA A 95 -6.24 -15.29 8.84
CA ALA A 95 -6.19 -15.31 10.30
C ALA A 95 -4.92 -14.60 10.75
N GLU A 96 -4.99 -13.90 11.88
CA GLU A 96 -3.83 -13.25 12.44
C GLU A 96 -2.93 -14.30 13.09
N PRO A 97 -1.58 -14.21 12.92
CA PRO A 97 -0.66 -15.17 13.53
C PRO A 97 -0.81 -15.30 15.05
N ASP A 98 -1.03 -14.19 15.75
CA ASP A 98 -1.23 -14.21 17.21
C ASP A 98 -2.48 -14.98 17.61
N HIS A 99 -3.54 -14.87 16.80
CA HIS A 99 -4.78 -15.61 17.00
C HIS A 99 -4.56 -17.11 16.83
N LEU A 100 -3.74 -17.50 15.85
CA LEU A 100 -3.39 -18.90 15.63
C LEU A 100 -2.51 -19.44 16.75
N ALA A 101 -1.58 -18.65 17.26
CA ALA A 101 -0.64 -19.05 18.30
C ALA A 101 -1.32 -19.30 19.66
N SER A 102 -2.49 -18.71 19.88
CA SER A 102 -3.22 -18.83 21.15
C SER A 102 -4.07 -20.10 21.26
N ARG A 103 -4.10 -20.94 20.25
CA ARG A 103 -4.90 -22.17 20.22
C ARG A 103 -4.21 -23.37 20.82
#